data_32f94ad04a9a1402609bb54a0afc8d23
#
_entry.id   32f94ad04a9a1402609bb54a0afc8d23
#
_cell.length_a   1.000
_cell.length_b   1.000
_cell.length_c   1.000
_cell.angle_alpha   90.00
_cell.angle_beta   90.00
_cell.angle_gamma   90.00
#
_symmetry.space_group_name_H-M   'P 1'
#
loop_
_entity.id
_entity.type
_entity.pdbx_description
1 polymer ?
#
loop_
_entity_poly.entity_id
_entity_poly.type
_entity_poly.pdbx_seq_one_letter_code
_entity_poly.pdbx_strand_id
1 'polypeptide(L)'
;MTDKFNEVVILAAVRTPIGTYNGSLKDIRADQLGSIVIKEVINRSNIDKEEIDEVIMGQILTAGMGQNPARQASINAGLSKSIPAYLVNQVCGSGLRSVISGYQTLLLGESKYVICGGQENMSLAPHVLNYKNEKKLSKEKLIDTMIYDGLIDAFNNYHMGVTAENV
;
A
#
# COMPACT_ATOMS: atom_id res chain seq x y z
N MET A 1 -38.03 6.81 -9.80
CA MET A 1 -37.06 5.73 -10.07
C MET A 1 -36.18 5.62 -8.83
N THR A 2 -36.36 4.58 -8.02
CA THR A 2 -35.48 4.31 -6.89
C THR A 2 -34.21 3.72 -7.48
N ASP A 3 -33.13 4.50 -7.53
CA ASP A 3 -31.81 3.98 -7.86
C ASP A 3 -31.47 2.89 -6.83
N LYS A 4 -31.65 1.64 -7.23
CA LYS A 4 -31.09 0.50 -6.51
C LYS A 4 -29.58 0.57 -6.70
N PHE A 5 -28.89 1.31 -5.83
CA PHE A 5 -27.44 1.09 -5.69
C PHE A 5 -27.25 -0.38 -5.33
N ASN A 6 -26.42 -1.06 -6.10
CA ASN A 6 -26.03 -2.42 -5.74
C ASN A 6 -25.39 -2.37 -4.36
N GLU A 7 -25.80 -3.25 -3.47
CA GLU A 7 -25.18 -3.37 -2.15
C GLU A 7 -23.75 -3.88 -2.32
N VAL A 8 -22.77 -3.12 -1.82
CA VAL A 8 -21.36 -3.53 -1.81
C VAL A 8 -21.04 -4.09 -0.44
N VAL A 9 -20.49 -5.30 -0.41
CA VAL A 9 -20.20 -6.04 0.82
C VAL A 9 -18.72 -6.42 0.91
N ILE A 10 -18.22 -6.58 2.13
CA ILE A 10 -16.89 -7.11 2.41
C ILE A 10 -17.00 -8.61 2.61
N LEU A 11 -16.40 -9.41 1.73
CA LEU A 11 -16.43 -10.87 1.76
C LEU A 11 -15.41 -11.46 2.74
N ALA A 12 -14.24 -10.86 2.86
CA ALA A 12 -13.20 -11.29 3.78
C ALA A 12 -12.30 -10.11 4.15
N ALA A 13 -11.73 -10.16 5.34
CA ALA A 13 -10.74 -9.20 5.82
C ALA A 13 -9.65 -9.93 6.61
N VAL A 14 -8.40 -9.59 6.32
CA VAL A 14 -7.22 -10.20 6.97
C VAL A 14 -6.12 -9.16 7.16
N ARG A 15 -5.23 -9.42 8.09
CA ARG A 15 -3.98 -8.67 8.24
C ARG A 15 -2.86 -9.55 8.76
N THR A 16 -1.62 -9.15 8.51
CA THR A 16 -0.46 -9.68 9.22
C THR A 16 -0.43 -9.16 10.67
N PRO A 17 0.36 -9.75 11.56
CA PRO A 17 0.76 -9.06 12.79
C PRO A 17 1.37 -7.69 12.46
N ILE A 18 1.22 -6.73 13.37
CA ILE A 18 1.91 -5.45 13.28
C ILE A 18 3.28 -5.62 13.93
N GLY A 19 4.34 -5.53 13.12
CA GLY A 19 5.72 -5.59 13.61
C GLY A 19 6.16 -4.26 14.22
N THR A 20 7.06 -4.34 15.20
CA THR A 20 7.79 -3.17 15.65
C THR A 20 8.88 -2.78 14.66
N TYR A 21 9.29 -1.52 14.67
CA TYR A 21 10.43 -1.06 13.88
C TYR A 21 11.69 -1.89 14.21
N ASN A 22 12.37 -2.37 13.18
CA ASN A 22 13.49 -3.33 13.29
C ASN A 22 13.17 -4.64 14.02
N GLY A 23 11.88 -5.00 14.14
CA GLY A 23 11.44 -6.24 14.79
C GLY A 23 11.43 -7.45 13.86
N SER A 24 10.58 -8.44 14.21
CA SER A 24 10.54 -9.76 13.54
C SER A 24 10.16 -9.71 12.04
N LEU A 25 9.48 -8.68 11.60
CA LEU A 25 9.08 -8.52 10.18
C LEU A 25 10.02 -7.60 9.39
N LYS A 26 11.11 -7.12 9.98
CA LYS A 26 12.00 -6.12 9.39
C LYS A 26 12.56 -6.49 8.00
N ASP A 27 12.82 -7.76 7.77
CA ASP A 27 13.47 -8.25 6.56
C ASP A 27 12.47 -8.70 5.47
N ILE A 28 11.15 -8.55 5.71
CA ILE A 28 10.09 -8.94 4.76
C ILE A 28 9.62 -7.69 4.03
N ARG A 29 9.82 -7.65 2.71
CA ARG A 29 9.42 -6.50 1.88
C ARG A 29 7.90 -6.24 1.96
N ALA A 30 7.51 -4.97 1.78
CA ALA A 30 6.09 -4.59 1.83
C ALA A 30 5.23 -5.36 0.80
N ASP A 31 5.72 -5.54 -0.43
CA ASP A 31 5.02 -6.31 -1.47
C ASP A 31 4.89 -7.81 -1.12
N GLN A 32 5.82 -8.37 -0.36
CA GLN A 32 5.71 -9.74 0.16
C GLN A 32 4.65 -9.84 1.26
N LEU A 33 4.61 -8.88 2.19
CA LEU A 33 3.53 -8.79 3.19
C LEU A 33 2.17 -8.63 2.50
N GLY A 34 2.10 -7.76 1.49
CA GLY A 34 0.92 -7.59 0.64
C GLY A 34 0.48 -8.88 -0.04
N SER A 35 1.43 -9.63 -0.62
CA SER A 35 1.10 -10.89 -1.30
C SER A 35 0.55 -11.95 -0.35
N ILE A 36 1.04 -12.01 0.88
CA ILE A 36 0.54 -12.94 1.92
C ILE A 36 -0.92 -12.65 2.25
N VAL A 37 -1.27 -11.37 2.48
CA VAL A 37 -2.65 -11.01 2.81
C VAL A 37 -3.58 -11.12 1.61
N ILE A 38 -3.14 -10.80 0.40
CA ILE A 38 -3.92 -11.00 -0.83
C ILE A 38 -4.24 -12.49 -1.00
N LYS A 39 -3.26 -13.36 -0.87
CA LYS A 39 -3.45 -14.81 -0.96
C LYS A 39 -4.45 -15.32 0.10
N GLU A 40 -4.31 -14.86 1.32
CA GLU A 40 -5.17 -15.31 2.42
C GLU A 40 -6.61 -14.76 2.29
N VAL A 41 -6.80 -13.52 1.81
CA VAL A 41 -8.14 -12.97 1.61
C VAL A 41 -8.89 -13.72 0.51
N ILE A 42 -8.20 -14.14 -0.56
CA ILE A 42 -8.77 -14.98 -1.61
C ILE A 42 -9.23 -16.32 -1.02
N ASN A 43 -8.37 -16.98 -0.24
CA ASN A 43 -8.71 -18.25 0.41
C ASN A 43 -9.95 -18.12 1.29
N ARG A 44 -10.07 -17.06 2.10
CA ARG A 44 -11.21 -16.86 3.02
C ARG A 44 -12.48 -16.40 2.33
N SER A 45 -12.36 -15.64 1.25
CA SER A 45 -13.54 -15.18 0.51
C SER A 45 -14.25 -16.31 -0.25
N ASN A 46 -13.54 -17.41 -0.49
CA ASN A 46 -14.00 -18.52 -1.31
C ASN A 46 -14.41 -18.11 -2.75
N ILE A 47 -13.81 -17.02 -3.26
CA ILE A 47 -13.97 -16.54 -4.63
C ILE A 47 -12.85 -17.13 -5.49
N ASP A 48 -13.19 -17.53 -6.70
CA ASP A 48 -12.17 -17.95 -7.66
C ASP A 48 -11.26 -16.75 -7.97
N LYS A 49 -9.95 -16.96 -7.85
CA LYS A 49 -8.96 -15.93 -8.13
C LYS A 49 -9.03 -15.38 -9.56
N GLU A 50 -9.57 -16.16 -10.49
CA GLU A 50 -9.79 -15.73 -11.89
C GLU A 50 -10.97 -14.76 -12.03
N GLU A 51 -11.85 -14.65 -11.01
CA GLU A 51 -12.94 -13.69 -10.97
C GLU A 51 -12.54 -12.34 -10.36
N ILE A 52 -11.31 -12.19 -9.87
CA ILE A 52 -10.83 -10.90 -9.35
C ILE A 52 -10.58 -9.94 -10.50
N ASP A 53 -11.20 -8.77 -10.43
CA ASP A 53 -11.10 -7.76 -11.49
C ASP A 53 -9.96 -6.76 -11.26
N GLU A 54 -9.64 -6.44 -10.00
CA GLU A 54 -8.67 -5.39 -9.68
C GLU A 54 -8.05 -5.55 -8.29
N VAL A 55 -6.82 -5.05 -8.12
CA VAL A 55 -6.10 -4.97 -6.84
C VAL A 55 -5.66 -3.53 -6.58
N ILE A 56 -6.09 -2.95 -5.45
CA ILE A 56 -5.73 -1.60 -5.03
C ILE A 56 -5.04 -1.66 -3.67
N MET A 57 -3.78 -1.24 -3.61
CA MET A 57 -3.02 -1.25 -2.35
C MET A 57 -2.58 0.15 -1.96
N GLY A 58 -2.72 0.47 -0.69
CA GLY A 58 -2.11 1.67 -0.10
C GLY A 58 -0.65 1.41 0.25
N GLN A 59 0.24 2.33 -0.13
CA GLN A 59 1.64 2.30 0.30
C GLN A 59 2.25 3.69 0.18
N ILE A 60 3.09 4.08 1.13
CA ILE A 60 3.79 5.37 1.14
C ILE A 60 5.21 5.20 0.60
N LEU A 61 5.99 4.31 1.20
CA LEU A 61 7.43 4.18 1.00
C LEU A 61 7.71 3.21 -0.15
N THR A 62 7.82 3.75 -1.36
CA THR A 62 8.00 2.95 -2.58
C THR A 62 9.41 3.04 -3.17
N ALA A 63 10.28 3.88 -2.61
CA ALA A 63 11.64 4.05 -3.11
C ALA A 63 12.41 2.73 -3.10
N GLY A 64 13.07 2.40 -4.21
CA GLY A 64 13.86 1.16 -4.35
C GLY A 64 13.05 -0.14 -4.42
N MET A 65 11.71 -0.09 -4.40
CA MET A 65 10.86 -1.28 -4.43
C MET A 65 10.63 -1.87 -5.84
N GLY A 66 11.11 -1.18 -6.87
CA GLY A 66 10.83 -1.52 -8.26
C GLY A 66 9.48 -0.98 -8.74
N GLN A 67 9.08 -1.44 -9.92
CA GLN A 67 7.83 -0.96 -10.53
C GLN A 67 6.62 -1.50 -9.77
N ASN A 68 5.70 -0.60 -9.42
CA ASN A 68 4.36 -0.88 -8.94
C ASN A 68 4.30 -2.02 -7.89
N PRO A 69 4.65 -1.78 -6.63
CA PRO A 69 4.63 -2.80 -5.58
C PRO A 69 3.27 -3.48 -5.36
N ALA A 70 2.13 -2.82 -5.68
CA ALA A 70 0.83 -3.48 -5.68
C ALA A 70 0.75 -4.58 -6.75
N ARG A 71 1.29 -4.29 -7.93
CA ARG A 71 1.39 -5.27 -9.01
C ARG A 71 2.27 -6.45 -8.62
N GLN A 72 3.41 -6.18 -7.97
CA GLN A 72 4.30 -7.22 -7.46
C GLN A 72 3.57 -8.11 -6.44
N ALA A 73 2.85 -7.50 -5.48
CA ALA A 73 2.07 -8.23 -4.48
C ALA A 73 0.99 -9.10 -5.13
N SER A 74 0.24 -8.56 -6.09
CA SER A 74 -0.81 -9.27 -6.84
C SER A 74 -0.26 -10.51 -7.56
N ILE A 75 0.81 -10.37 -8.33
CA ILE A 75 1.43 -11.47 -9.06
C ILE A 75 2.03 -12.52 -8.11
N ASN A 76 2.72 -12.08 -7.05
CA ASN A 76 3.30 -12.96 -6.05
C ASN A 76 2.23 -13.72 -5.24
N ALA A 77 1.01 -13.17 -5.14
CA ALA A 77 -0.14 -13.87 -4.57
C ALA A 77 -0.73 -14.94 -5.49
N GLY A 78 -0.31 -15.01 -6.75
CA GLY A 78 -0.77 -15.98 -7.74
C GLY A 78 -1.97 -15.53 -8.56
N LEU A 79 -2.27 -14.23 -8.60
CA LEU A 79 -3.29 -13.67 -9.47
C LEU A 79 -2.80 -13.58 -10.93
N SER A 80 -3.75 -13.56 -11.85
CA SER A 80 -3.49 -13.46 -13.29
C SER A 80 -2.76 -12.16 -13.65
N LYS A 81 -1.90 -12.23 -14.65
CA LYS A 81 -1.24 -11.06 -15.24
C LYS A 81 -2.20 -10.10 -15.94
N SER A 82 -3.40 -10.53 -16.28
CA SER A 82 -4.45 -9.69 -16.88
C SER A 82 -5.12 -8.75 -15.87
N ILE A 83 -5.08 -9.08 -14.56
CA ILE A 83 -5.72 -8.30 -13.52
C ILE A 83 -4.93 -7.00 -13.28
N PRO A 84 -5.52 -5.82 -13.45
CA PRO A 84 -4.87 -4.56 -13.15
C PRO A 84 -4.59 -4.42 -11.64
N ALA A 85 -3.50 -3.74 -11.32
CA ALA A 85 -3.16 -3.44 -9.94
C ALA A 85 -2.47 -2.07 -9.87
N TYR A 86 -2.78 -1.28 -8.84
CA TYR A 86 -2.15 0.02 -8.63
C TYR A 86 -2.04 0.38 -7.15
N LEU A 87 -1.17 1.35 -6.88
CA LEU A 87 -0.97 1.93 -5.56
C LEU A 87 -1.72 3.25 -5.42
N VAL A 88 -2.24 3.48 -4.22
CA VAL A 88 -2.68 4.80 -3.77
C VAL A 88 -1.78 5.28 -2.64
N ASN A 89 -1.47 6.57 -2.63
CA ASN A 89 -0.75 7.21 -1.54
C ASN A 89 -1.56 8.42 -1.05
N GLN A 90 -2.11 8.30 0.12
CA GLN A 90 -2.74 9.35 0.92
C GLN A 90 -2.12 9.34 2.33
N VAL A 91 -0.80 9.17 2.39
CA VAL A 91 0.00 9.00 3.60
C VAL A 91 -0.63 7.90 4.49
N CYS A 92 -0.82 8.13 5.78
CA CYS A 92 -1.38 7.13 6.72
C CYS A 92 -2.80 6.68 6.37
N GLY A 93 -3.54 7.44 5.57
CA GLY A 93 -4.88 7.10 5.06
C GLY A 93 -4.92 6.18 3.85
N SER A 94 -3.77 5.78 3.30
CA SER A 94 -3.69 5.07 2.01
C SER A 94 -4.46 3.74 2.00
N GLY A 95 -4.36 2.96 3.08
CA GLY A 95 -5.08 1.68 3.17
C GLY A 95 -6.60 1.86 3.14
N LEU A 96 -7.13 2.82 3.91
CA LEU A 96 -8.56 3.14 3.86
C LEU A 96 -8.95 3.75 2.50
N ARG A 97 -8.08 4.57 1.91
CA ARG A 97 -8.32 5.14 0.58
C ARG A 97 -8.45 4.06 -0.50
N SER A 98 -7.67 2.99 -0.41
CA SER A 98 -7.81 1.86 -1.34
C SER A 98 -9.19 1.21 -1.26
N VAL A 99 -9.72 1.04 -0.05
CA VAL A 99 -11.08 0.50 0.18
C VAL A 99 -12.14 1.43 -0.40
N ILE A 100 -12.01 2.74 -0.19
CA ILE A 100 -12.93 3.74 -0.76
C ILE A 100 -12.90 3.69 -2.30
N SER A 101 -11.72 3.57 -2.90
CA SER A 101 -11.57 3.48 -4.36
C SER A 101 -12.23 2.22 -4.90
N GLY A 102 -11.99 1.05 -4.28
CA GLY A 102 -12.66 -0.19 -4.68
C GLY A 102 -14.18 -0.15 -4.50
N TYR A 103 -14.67 0.46 -3.42
CA TYR A 103 -16.11 0.70 -3.25
C TYR A 103 -16.70 1.53 -4.40
N GLN A 104 -16.00 2.60 -4.81
CA GLN A 104 -16.42 3.44 -5.93
C GLN A 104 -16.45 2.67 -7.26
N THR A 105 -15.42 1.87 -7.56
CA THR A 105 -15.35 1.02 -8.76
C THR A 105 -16.51 0.03 -8.83
N LEU A 106 -16.83 -0.61 -7.68
CA LEU A 106 -17.96 -1.53 -7.57
C LEU A 106 -19.32 -0.84 -7.76
N LEU A 107 -19.51 0.35 -7.20
CA LEU A 107 -20.73 1.13 -7.40
C LEU A 107 -20.96 1.56 -8.87
N LEU A 108 -19.88 1.86 -9.57
CA LEU A 108 -19.92 2.20 -11.00
C LEU A 108 -20.16 0.97 -11.89
N GLY A 109 -20.09 -0.23 -11.35
CA GLY A 109 -20.23 -1.48 -12.10
C GLY A 109 -19.04 -1.80 -13.01
N GLU A 110 -17.88 -1.17 -12.77
CA GLU A 110 -16.65 -1.42 -13.52
C GLU A 110 -15.97 -2.72 -13.10
N SER A 111 -16.25 -3.19 -11.88
CA SER A 111 -15.71 -4.41 -11.31
C SER A 111 -16.78 -5.14 -10.49
N LYS A 112 -16.62 -6.45 -10.33
CA LYS A 112 -17.46 -7.30 -9.47
C LYS A 112 -16.74 -7.69 -8.18
N TYR A 113 -15.44 -7.98 -8.26
CA TYR A 113 -14.59 -8.34 -7.12
C TYR A 113 -13.30 -7.52 -7.13
N VAL A 114 -13.08 -6.76 -6.08
CA VAL A 114 -11.89 -5.92 -5.92
C VAL A 114 -11.17 -6.28 -4.62
N ILE A 115 -9.86 -6.45 -4.67
CA ILE A 115 -9.03 -6.61 -3.50
C ILE A 115 -8.45 -5.24 -3.13
N CYS A 116 -8.75 -4.78 -1.91
CA CYS A 116 -8.29 -3.51 -1.37
C CYS A 116 -7.51 -3.73 -0.09
N GLY A 117 -6.45 -2.96 0.12
CA GLY A 117 -5.68 -3.06 1.36
C GLY A 117 -4.53 -2.08 1.43
N GLY A 118 -3.58 -2.38 2.29
CA GLY A 118 -2.34 -1.63 2.42
C GLY A 118 -1.18 -2.54 2.75
N GLN A 119 0.01 -2.09 2.45
CA GLN A 119 1.27 -2.77 2.73
C GLN A 119 2.34 -1.76 3.04
N GLU A 120 3.19 -2.02 4.01
CA GLU A 120 4.32 -1.14 4.35
C GLU A 120 5.39 -1.90 5.11
N ASN A 121 6.65 -1.55 4.92
CA ASN A 121 7.73 -1.92 5.82
C ASN A 121 8.68 -0.73 6.01
N MET A 122 8.54 -0.05 7.12
CA MET A 122 9.34 1.13 7.45
C MET A 122 10.81 0.78 7.75
N SER A 123 11.08 -0.44 8.21
CA SER A 123 12.45 -0.89 8.51
C SER A 123 13.30 -1.08 7.26
N LEU A 124 12.68 -1.29 6.10
CA LEU A 124 13.35 -1.45 4.80
C LEU A 124 13.31 -0.18 3.94
N ALA A 125 12.80 0.93 4.47
CA ALA A 125 12.80 2.19 3.76
C ALA A 125 14.25 2.63 3.47
N PRO A 126 14.62 2.88 2.21
CA PRO A 126 16.00 3.22 1.87
C PRO A 126 16.33 4.67 2.19
N HIS A 127 17.62 4.94 2.30
CA HIS A 127 18.12 6.30 2.19
C HIS A 127 18.32 6.63 0.72
N VAL A 128 17.95 7.84 0.32
CA VAL A 128 18.09 8.33 -1.05
C VAL A 128 19.03 9.51 -1.12
N LEU A 129 19.65 9.67 -2.27
CA LEU A 129 20.51 10.81 -2.59
C LEU A 129 20.03 11.40 -3.92
N ASN A 130 19.81 12.72 -3.96
CA ASN A 130 19.56 13.43 -5.21
C ASN A 130 20.90 13.69 -5.94
N TYR A 131 21.38 12.67 -6.64
CA TYR A 131 22.69 12.68 -7.27
C TYR A 131 22.73 13.41 -8.62
N LYS A 132 21.62 13.58 -9.31
CA LYS A 132 21.60 14.16 -10.67
C LYS A 132 22.24 15.55 -10.77
N ASN A 133 22.20 16.30 -9.68
CA ASN A 133 22.75 17.66 -9.60
C ASN A 133 24.01 17.76 -8.72
N GLU A 134 24.58 16.64 -8.28
CA GLU A 134 25.70 16.61 -7.35
C GLU A 134 26.99 16.19 -8.03
N LYS A 135 28.08 16.96 -7.84
CA LYS A 135 29.41 16.66 -8.36
C LYS A 135 30.17 15.65 -7.49
N LYS A 136 29.76 15.44 -6.23
CA LYS A 136 30.48 14.59 -5.30
C LYS A 136 29.49 13.91 -4.34
N LEU A 137 29.63 12.61 -4.17
CA LEU A 137 28.87 11.82 -3.19
C LEU A 137 29.31 12.18 -1.77
N SER A 138 28.35 12.48 -0.89
CA SER A 138 28.56 12.68 0.53
C SER A 138 27.47 11.95 1.31
N LYS A 139 27.86 11.20 2.36
CA LYS A 139 26.91 10.52 3.26
C LYS A 139 26.01 11.50 4.02
N GLU A 140 26.47 12.71 4.22
CA GLU A 140 25.73 13.78 4.92
C GLU A 140 24.50 14.26 4.13
N LYS A 141 24.41 13.90 2.85
CA LYS A 141 23.30 14.25 1.95
C LYS A 141 22.29 13.11 1.78
N LEU A 142 22.47 12.02 2.49
CA LEU A 142 21.51 10.92 2.47
C LEU A 142 20.24 11.32 3.21
N ILE A 143 19.10 11.12 2.56
CA ILE A 143 17.78 11.41 3.11
C ILE A 143 17.12 10.07 3.47
N ASP A 144 16.78 9.90 4.73
CA ASP A 144 15.97 8.77 5.20
C ASP A 144 14.53 8.94 4.69
N THR A 145 14.11 8.10 3.77
CA THR A 145 12.77 8.19 3.18
C THR A 145 11.65 7.87 4.17
N MET A 146 11.90 7.05 5.17
CA MET A 146 10.92 6.78 6.22
C MET A 146 10.57 8.07 6.97
N ILE A 147 11.58 8.83 7.34
CA ILE A 147 11.42 10.10 8.07
C ILE A 147 10.88 11.17 7.13
N TYR A 148 11.55 11.39 6.01
CA TYR A 148 11.28 12.53 5.14
C TYR A 148 9.95 12.42 4.39
N ASP A 149 9.65 11.25 3.81
CA ASP A 149 8.47 11.04 2.99
C ASP A 149 7.25 10.57 3.82
N GLY A 150 7.48 9.98 5.00
CA GLY A 150 6.42 9.39 5.81
C GLY A 150 6.07 10.13 7.10
N LEU A 151 7.03 10.80 7.74
CA LEU A 151 6.86 11.26 9.13
C LEU A 151 7.07 12.77 9.34
N ILE A 152 7.64 13.49 8.36
CA ILE A 152 7.84 14.94 8.45
C ILE A 152 6.74 15.66 7.67
N ASP A 153 6.14 16.65 8.31
CA ASP A 153 5.22 17.59 7.64
C ASP A 153 5.97 18.39 6.56
N ALA A 154 5.49 18.28 5.33
CA ALA A 154 6.16 18.86 4.15
C ALA A 154 6.12 20.40 4.12
N PHE A 155 5.25 21.02 4.90
CA PHE A 155 5.05 22.47 4.91
C PHE A 155 5.70 23.13 6.12
N ASN A 156 5.61 22.49 7.28
CA ASN A 156 6.05 23.06 8.56
C ASN A 156 7.34 22.43 9.11
N ASN A 157 7.83 21.36 8.49
CA ASN A 157 9.10 20.71 8.84
C ASN A 157 9.16 20.16 10.28
N TYR A 158 8.05 19.70 10.86
CA TYR A 158 8.06 18.99 12.12
C TYR A 158 7.53 17.56 12.00
N HIS A 159 7.90 16.71 12.94
CA HIS A 159 7.52 15.33 12.97
C HIS A 159 6.02 15.15 13.27
N MET A 160 5.38 14.14 12.66
CA MET A 160 3.95 13.83 12.90
C MET A 160 3.60 13.57 14.37
N GLY A 161 4.56 13.15 15.18
CA GLY A 161 4.38 13.08 16.64
C GLY A 161 4.02 14.43 17.26
N VAL A 162 4.65 15.52 16.81
CA VAL A 162 4.30 16.88 17.26
C VAL A 162 2.89 17.25 16.80
N THR A 163 2.49 16.86 15.59
CA THR A 163 1.12 17.04 15.12
C THR A 163 0.12 16.34 16.04
N ALA A 164 0.42 15.11 16.45
CA ALA A 164 -0.44 14.34 17.35
C ALA A 164 -0.56 14.97 18.74
N GLU A 165 0.49 15.62 19.23
CA GLU A 165 0.44 16.34 20.52
C GLU A 165 -0.32 17.67 20.45
N ASN A 166 -0.46 18.24 19.24
CA ASN A 166 -1.20 19.48 19.02
C ASN A 166 -2.73 19.27 18.88
N VAL A 167 -3.20 18.03 18.74
CA VAL A 167 -4.62 17.64 18.59
C VAL A 167 -5.19 17.14 19.89
#